data_d8f56eb5a109d7f8b58b3b46a215c236
#
_entry.id   d8f56eb5a109d7f8b58b3b46a215c236
#
_cell.length_a   1.000
_cell.length_b   1.000
_cell.length_c   1.000
_cell.angle_alpha   90.00
_cell.angle_beta   90.00
_cell.angle_gamma   90.00
#
_symmetry.space_group_name_H-M   'P 1'
#
loop_
_entity.id
_entity.type
_entity.pdbx_description
1 polymer ?
#
loop_
_entity_poly.entity_id
_entity_poly.type
_entity_poly.pdbx_seq_one_letter_code
_entity_poly.pdbx_strand_id
1 'polypeptide(L)'
;MEALETTKYNLKAQSIIESAVFNFNRNGFYGTSLEHITRSLNMTDKSIYYYFKNKEDLFIAALHHTQESLCSAITESKALKANALEKIQFLATQCASIDGLELLGNVPHEVTKHKLYPKIEKRLKKHHQITIGFFEMGQKDKSIIKGNPVDQWTLYTGGFLAYFNWYKFVDRSKVDYQKQIDDMRFMIERAFSTAYKKS
;
A
#
# COMPACT_ATOMS: atom_id res chain seq x y z
N MET A 1 25.69 15.29 -20.83
CA MET A 1 25.04 14.16 -21.53
C MET A 1 24.72 13.03 -20.57
N GLU A 2 25.68 12.50 -19.85
CA GLU A 2 25.51 11.37 -18.90
C GLU A 2 24.41 11.58 -17.83
N ALA A 3 24.32 12.77 -17.22
CA ALA A 3 23.27 13.09 -16.24
C ALA A 3 21.86 13.13 -16.86
N LEU A 4 21.71 13.59 -18.11
CA LEU A 4 20.44 13.60 -18.84
C LEU A 4 20.00 12.19 -19.25
N GLU A 5 20.92 11.32 -19.63
CA GLU A 5 20.65 9.92 -19.97
C GLU A 5 20.25 9.14 -18.73
N THR A 6 20.95 9.34 -17.61
CA THR A 6 20.59 8.73 -16.31
C THR A 6 19.20 9.17 -15.86
N THR A 7 18.85 10.46 -16.00
CA THR A 7 17.51 10.98 -15.67
C THR A 7 16.43 10.36 -16.56
N LYS A 8 16.67 10.26 -17.88
CA LYS A 8 15.74 9.66 -18.82
C LYS A 8 15.54 8.17 -18.56
N TYR A 9 16.63 7.45 -18.22
CA TYR A 9 16.57 6.06 -17.82
C TYR A 9 15.70 5.89 -16.57
N ASN A 10 15.91 6.68 -15.52
CA ASN A 10 15.17 6.63 -14.28
C ASN A 10 13.68 6.93 -14.48
N LEU A 11 13.33 7.95 -15.27
CA LEU A 11 11.95 8.27 -15.59
C LEU A 11 11.23 7.14 -16.34
N LYS A 12 11.92 6.48 -17.25
CA LYS A 12 11.36 5.36 -18.00
C LYS A 12 11.20 4.11 -17.12
N ALA A 13 12.20 3.81 -16.29
CA ALA A 13 12.12 2.74 -15.30
C ALA A 13 10.94 2.96 -14.33
N GLN A 14 10.76 4.20 -13.87
CA GLN A 14 9.65 4.59 -13.01
C GLN A 14 8.29 4.36 -13.68
N SER A 15 8.10 4.78 -14.94
CA SER A 15 6.87 4.54 -15.69
C SER A 15 6.56 3.04 -15.87
N ILE A 16 7.60 2.21 -16.04
CA ILE A 16 7.44 0.74 -16.10
C ILE A 16 6.98 0.19 -14.75
N ILE A 17 7.57 0.67 -13.65
CA ILE A 17 7.18 0.24 -12.29
C ILE A 17 5.73 0.61 -11.99
N GLU A 18 5.29 1.82 -12.30
CA GLU A 18 3.91 2.28 -12.08
C GLU A 18 2.91 1.46 -12.90
N SER A 19 3.21 1.20 -14.18
CA SER A 19 2.40 0.30 -15.00
C SER A 19 2.39 -1.12 -14.46
N ALA A 20 3.52 -1.60 -13.93
CA ALA A 20 3.62 -2.93 -13.30
C ALA A 20 2.77 -3.01 -12.03
N VAL A 21 2.81 -1.99 -11.15
CA VAL A 21 1.95 -1.90 -9.96
C VAL A 21 0.49 -2.03 -10.36
N PHE A 22 0.03 -1.26 -11.35
CA PHE A 22 -1.35 -1.32 -11.84
C PHE A 22 -1.72 -2.72 -12.35
N ASN A 23 -0.89 -3.31 -13.22
CA ASN A 23 -1.18 -4.60 -13.84
C ASN A 23 -1.13 -5.76 -12.83
N PHE A 24 -0.13 -5.79 -11.97
CA PHE A 24 -0.02 -6.83 -10.92
C PHE A 24 -1.15 -6.70 -9.90
N ASN A 25 -1.54 -5.49 -9.54
CA ASN A 25 -2.65 -5.28 -8.62
C ASN A 25 -3.98 -5.77 -9.20
N ARG A 26 -4.20 -5.54 -10.50
CA ARG A 26 -5.45 -5.91 -11.18
C ARG A 26 -5.55 -7.39 -11.54
N ASN A 27 -4.47 -7.96 -12.06
CA ASN A 27 -4.47 -9.29 -12.69
C ASN A 27 -3.70 -10.33 -11.85
N GLY A 28 -3.06 -9.92 -10.75
CA GLY A 28 -2.13 -10.75 -9.99
C GLY A 28 -0.81 -10.99 -10.71
N PHE A 29 0.13 -11.62 -10.01
CA PHE A 29 1.45 -11.95 -10.56
C PHE A 29 1.34 -12.90 -11.77
N TYR A 30 0.59 -13.99 -11.64
CA TYR A 30 0.48 -15.01 -12.67
C TYR A 30 -0.34 -14.55 -13.89
N GLY A 31 -1.37 -13.73 -13.68
CA GLY A 31 -2.21 -13.18 -14.74
C GLY A 31 -1.60 -11.98 -15.48
N THR A 32 -0.44 -11.49 -15.07
CA THR A 32 0.27 -10.38 -15.73
C THR A 32 1.43 -10.91 -16.56
N SER A 33 1.50 -10.56 -17.84
CA SER A 33 2.68 -10.76 -18.68
C SER A 33 3.46 -9.45 -18.83
N LEU A 34 4.77 -9.54 -19.15
CA LEU A 34 5.57 -8.36 -19.47
C LEU A 34 5.04 -7.63 -20.72
N GLU A 35 4.46 -8.37 -21.67
CA GLU A 35 3.80 -7.82 -22.86
C GLU A 35 2.60 -6.92 -22.51
N HIS A 36 1.80 -7.27 -21.50
CA HIS A 36 0.71 -6.40 -21.03
C HIS A 36 1.24 -5.04 -20.55
N ILE A 37 2.38 -5.06 -19.85
CA ILE A 37 3.01 -3.86 -19.30
C ILE A 37 3.62 -3.00 -20.42
N THR A 38 4.37 -3.62 -21.34
CA THR A 38 5.02 -2.90 -22.45
C THR A 38 4.01 -2.29 -23.42
N ARG A 39 2.92 -2.99 -23.69
CA ARG A 39 1.84 -2.52 -24.57
C ARG A 39 1.20 -1.23 -24.05
N SER A 40 0.95 -1.14 -22.75
CA SER A 40 0.37 0.07 -22.13
C SER A 40 1.29 1.30 -22.19
N LEU A 41 2.59 1.07 -22.41
CA LEU A 41 3.63 2.12 -22.47
C LEU A 41 4.14 2.40 -23.88
N ASN A 42 3.53 1.80 -24.91
CA ASN A 42 4.00 1.86 -26.31
C ASN A 42 5.49 1.46 -26.44
N MET A 43 5.88 0.40 -25.70
CA MET A 43 7.23 -0.16 -25.69
C MET A 43 7.27 -1.51 -26.38
N THR A 44 8.42 -1.89 -26.90
CA THR A 44 8.65 -3.26 -27.37
C THR A 44 8.96 -4.19 -26.20
N ASP A 45 8.58 -5.47 -26.33
CA ASP A 45 8.83 -6.46 -25.26
C ASP A 45 10.33 -6.62 -24.98
N LYS A 46 11.17 -6.44 -25.98
CA LYS A 46 12.63 -6.45 -25.80
C LYS A 46 13.14 -5.29 -24.95
N SER A 47 12.48 -4.14 -25.00
CA SER A 47 12.96 -2.93 -24.30
C SER A 47 12.77 -3.02 -22.78
N ILE A 48 11.82 -3.83 -22.27
CA ILE A 48 11.63 -3.99 -20.83
C ILE A 48 12.84 -4.71 -20.20
N TYR A 49 13.45 -5.66 -20.91
CA TYR A 49 14.61 -6.43 -20.42
C TYR A 49 15.88 -5.57 -20.27
N TYR A 50 15.89 -4.36 -20.83
CA TYR A 50 16.96 -3.39 -20.56
C TYR A 50 16.87 -2.85 -19.11
N TYR A 51 15.66 -2.81 -18.53
CA TYR A 51 15.40 -2.29 -17.19
C TYR A 51 15.29 -3.39 -16.13
N PHE A 52 14.63 -4.50 -16.46
CA PHE A 52 14.32 -5.58 -15.53
C PHE A 52 14.64 -6.93 -16.18
N LYS A 53 15.39 -7.77 -15.48
CA LYS A 53 15.87 -9.07 -16.01
C LYS A 53 14.74 -10.06 -16.26
N ASN A 54 13.73 -10.06 -15.40
CA ASN A 54 12.58 -10.97 -15.42
C ASN A 54 11.36 -10.32 -14.72
N LYS A 55 10.26 -11.05 -14.69
CA LYS A 55 9.01 -10.62 -14.07
C LYS A 55 9.14 -10.48 -12.54
N GLU A 56 9.92 -11.31 -11.90
CA GLU A 56 10.18 -11.29 -10.47
C GLU A 56 10.95 -10.02 -10.07
N ASP A 57 11.98 -9.63 -10.81
CA ASP A 57 12.71 -8.37 -10.60
C ASP A 57 11.77 -7.16 -10.69
N LEU A 58 10.88 -7.15 -11.70
CA LEU A 58 9.90 -6.09 -11.87
C LEU A 58 8.86 -6.08 -10.75
N PHE A 59 8.41 -7.25 -10.30
CA PHE A 59 7.48 -7.36 -9.18
C PHE A 59 8.12 -6.86 -7.86
N ILE A 60 9.37 -7.19 -7.62
CA ILE A 60 10.16 -6.66 -6.48
C ILE A 60 10.26 -5.13 -6.54
N ALA A 61 10.49 -4.56 -7.72
CA ALA A 61 10.52 -3.11 -7.88
C ALA A 61 9.14 -2.47 -7.62
N ALA A 62 8.05 -3.12 -8.06
CA ALA A 62 6.69 -2.70 -7.77
C ALA A 62 6.38 -2.75 -6.27
N LEU A 63 6.76 -3.85 -5.58
CA LEU A 63 6.64 -3.96 -4.12
C LEU A 63 7.40 -2.85 -3.39
N HIS A 64 8.63 -2.58 -3.83
CA HIS A 64 9.46 -1.53 -3.22
C HIS A 64 8.83 -0.15 -3.39
N HIS A 65 8.34 0.16 -4.60
CA HIS A 65 7.65 1.42 -4.89
C HIS A 65 6.43 1.62 -4.00
N THR A 66 5.55 0.62 -3.91
CA THR A 66 4.36 0.66 -3.02
C THR A 66 4.76 0.79 -1.55
N GLN A 67 5.82 0.10 -1.13
CA GLN A 67 6.32 0.17 0.24
C GLN A 67 6.89 1.55 0.59
N GLU A 68 7.53 2.27 -0.35
CA GLU A 68 7.98 3.65 -0.13
C GLU A 68 6.80 4.58 0.12
N SER A 69 5.73 4.47 -0.67
CA SER A 69 4.50 5.24 -0.49
C SER A 69 3.85 4.98 0.87
N LEU A 70 3.78 3.71 1.29
CA LEU A 70 3.31 3.35 2.63
C LEU A 70 4.20 3.92 3.75
N CYS A 71 5.53 3.92 3.55
CA CYS A 71 6.48 4.48 4.50
C CYS A 71 6.26 5.98 4.70
N SER A 72 6.03 6.73 3.60
CA SER A 72 5.70 8.16 3.65
C SER A 72 4.42 8.39 4.45
N ALA A 73 3.35 7.69 4.12
CA ALA A 73 2.07 7.79 4.82
C ALA A 73 2.18 7.53 6.34
N ILE A 74 2.93 6.49 6.73
CA ILE A 74 3.19 6.18 8.15
C ILE A 74 4.00 7.30 8.82
N THR A 75 5.01 7.84 8.13
CA THR A 75 5.86 8.90 8.67
C THR A 75 5.07 10.19 8.88
N GLU A 76 4.24 10.57 7.91
CA GLU A 76 3.36 11.72 7.99
C GLU A 76 2.33 11.55 9.12
N SER A 77 1.69 10.38 9.20
CA SER A 77 0.75 10.06 10.28
C SER A 77 1.42 10.16 11.66
N LYS A 78 2.65 9.67 11.80
CA LYS A 78 3.42 9.75 13.04
C LYS A 78 3.72 11.21 13.44
N ALA A 79 4.05 12.05 12.46
CA ALA A 79 4.38 13.46 12.67
C ALA A 79 3.16 14.34 12.98
N LEU A 80 1.95 13.87 12.69
CA LEU A 80 0.71 14.62 12.90
C LEU A 80 0.54 14.97 14.38
N LYS A 81 0.27 16.24 14.71
CA LYS A 81 -0.06 16.71 16.07
C LYS A 81 -1.55 16.41 16.38
N ALA A 82 -1.85 15.15 16.66
CA ALA A 82 -3.20 14.65 16.85
C ALA A 82 -3.20 13.45 17.81
N ASN A 83 -4.36 13.07 18.34
CA ASN A 83 -4.51 11.85 19.11
C ASN A 83 -4.32 10.60 18.23
N ALA A 84 -4.21 9.43 18.85
CA ALA A 84 -3.89 8.22 18.10
C ALA A 84 -5.01 7.77 17.15
N LEU A 85 -6.27 7.98 17.48
CA LEU A 85 -7.40 7.67 16.60
C LEU A 85 -7.34 8.51 15.32
N GLU A 86 -7.08 9.81 15.45
CA GLU A 86 -6.93 10.71 14.30
C GLU A 86 -5.73 10.33 13.43
N LYS A 87 -4.62 9.88 14.03
CA LYS A 87 -3.46 9.35 13.29
C LYS A 87 -3.80 8.11 12.46
N ILE A 88 -4.58 7.19 13.02
CA ILE A 88 -5.04 5.98 12.32
C ILE A 88 -6.00 6.35 11.18
N GLN A 89 -6.93 7.28 11.39
CA GLN A 89 -7.84 7.78 10.37
C GLN A 89 -7.08 8.49 9.23
N PHE A 90 -6.07 9.30 9.58
CA PHE A 90 -5.20 9.94 8.59
C PHE A 90 -4.42 8.92 7.78
N LEU A 91 -3.78 7.94 8.45
CA LEU A 91 -3.07 6.85 7.77
C LEU A 91 -3.97 6.09 6.81
N ALA A 92 -5.20 5.78 7.23
CA ALA A 92 -6.19 5.13 6.40
C ALA A 92 -6.51 5.96 5.14
N THR A 93 -6.70 7.27 5.29
CA THR A 93 -6.94 8.19 4.18
C THR A 93 -5.78 8.20 3.18
N GLN A 94 -4.54 8.26 3.68
CA GLN A 94 -3.35 8.22 2.82
C GLN A 94 -3.21 6.88 2.10
N CYS A 95 -3.45 5.77 2.82
CA CYS A 95 -3.41 4.43 2.23
C CYS A 95 -4.46 4.24 1.12
N ALA A 96 -5.60 4.93 1.17
CA ALA A 96 -6.63 4.88 0.15
C ALA A 96 -6.14 5.34 -1.24
N SER A 97 -5.14 6.22 -1.26
CA SER A 97 -4.54 6.75 -2.50
C SER A 97 -3.28 6.00 -2.96
N ILE A 98 -2.83 4.98 -2.22
CA ILE A 98 -1.65 4.20 -2.60
C ILE A 98 -2.05 3.07 -3.54
N ASP A 99 -1.62 3.18 -4.80
CA ASP A 99 -1.80 2.10 -5.77
C ASP A 99 -0.97 0.87 -5.38
N GLY A 100 -1.59 -0.30 -5.53
CA GLY A 100 -0.93 -1.59 -5.32
C GLY A 100 -0.68 -1.97 -3.85
N LEU A 101 -1.31 -1.31 -2.89
CA LEU A 101 -1.12 -1.62 -1.46
C LEU A 101 -1.35 -3.10 -1.15
N GLU A 102 -2.28 -3.74 -1.84
CA GLU A 102 -2.60 -5.17 -1.70
C GLU A 102 -1.47 -6.10 -2.16
N LEU A 103 -0.56 -5.62 -3.01
CA LEU A 103 0.61 -6.41 -3.42
C LEU A 103 1.49 -6.76 -2.22
N LEU A 104 1.54 -5.88 -1.21
CA LEU A 104 2.33 -6.10 0.00
C LEU A 104 1.81 -7.26 0.86
N GLY A 105 0.51 -7.60 0.75
CA GLY A 105 -0.12 -8.73 1.43
C GLY A 105 -0.22 -10.01 0.59
N ASN A 106 0.02 -9.94 -0.73
CA ASN A 106 -0.21 -11.04 -1.68
C ASN A 106 1.05 -11.35 -2.52
N VAL A 107 2.17 -11.58 -1.84
CA VAL A 107 3.45 -11.86 -2.51
C VAL A 107 3.53 -13.33 -2.95
N PRO A 108 3.74 -13.63 -4.25
CA PRO A 108 3.88 -14.99 -4.74
C PRO A 108 5.11 -15.68 -4.14
N HIS A 109 5.02 -17.01 -3.96
CA HIS A 109 6.11 -17.79 -3.36
C HIS A 109 7.42 -17.69 -4.12
N GLU A 110 7.38 -17.62 -5.45
CA GLU A 110 8.58 -17.44 -6.29
C GLU A 110 9.30 -16.13 -5.95
N VAL A 111 8.53 -15.06 -5.76
CA VAL A 111 9.07 -13.73 -5.42
C VAL A 111 9.67 -13.71 -4.02
N THR A 112 9.15 -14.51 -3.07
CA THR A 112 9.74 -14.60 -1.72
C THR A 112 11.16 -15.15 -1.70
N LYS A 113 11.56 -15.89 -2.75
CA LYS A 113 12.93 -16.41 -2.95
C LYS A 113 13.89 -15.36 -3.52
N HIS A 114 13.38 -14.23 -3.97
CA HIS A 114 14.21 -13.17 -4.54
C HIS A 114 15.14 -12.55 -3.48
N LYS A 115 16.42 -12.33 -3.85
CA LYS A 115 17.48 -11.83 -2.93
C LYS A 115 17.14 -10.52 -2.21
N LEU A 116 16.29 -9.69 -2.78
CA LEU A 116 15.88 -8.41 -2.19
C LEU A 116 14.63 -8.53 -1.30
N TYR A 117 13.88 -9.63 -1.38
CA TYR A 117 12.64 -9.80 -0.62
C TYR A 117 12.82 -9.70 0.91
N PRO A 118 13.88 -10.24 1.53
CA PRO A 118 14.10 -10.13 2.98
C PRO A 118 14.20 -8.68 3.47
N LYS A 119 14.69 -7.74 2.62
CA LYS A 119 14.69 -6.31 2.94
C LYS A 119 13.28 -5.73 2.99
N ILE A 120 12.45 -6.09 2.01
CA ILE A 120 11.05 -5.67 1.92
C ILE A 120 10.28 -6.21 3.13
N GLU A 121 10.41 -7.49 3.42
CA GLU A 121 9.74 -8.15 4.55
C GLU A 121 10.12 -7.53 5.90
N LYS A 122 11.42 -7.31 6.13
CA LYS A 122 11.92 -6.65 7.35
C LYS A 122 11.30 -5.27 7.54
N ARG A 123 11.18 -4.52 6.46
CA ARG A 123 10.60 -3.17 6.49
C ARG A 123 9.09 -3.20 6.73
N LEU A 124 8.37 -4.16 6.12
CA LEU A 124 6.95 -4.39 6.41
C LEU A 124 6.71 -4.73 7.88
N LYS A 125 7.49 -5.63 8.46
CA LYS A 125 7.43 -5.95 9.90
C LYS A 125 7.60 -4.73 10.78
N LYS A 126 8.53 -3.82 10.42
CA LYS A 126 8.72 -2.55 11.13
C LYS A 126 7.49 -1.62 10.99
N HIS A 127 6.89 -1.55 9.81
CA HIS A 127 5.67 -0.76 9.58
C HIS A 127 4.51 -1.28 10.43
N HIS A 128 4.33 -2.61 10.50
CA HIS A 128 3.33 -3.25 11.36
C HIS A 128 3.55 -2.87 12.84
N GLN A 129 4.78 -2.93 13.34
CA GLN A 129 5.08 -2.54 14.72
C GLN A 129 4.75 -1.07 15.00
N ILE A 130 5.04 -0.15 14.08
CA ILE A 130 4.71 1.26 14.24
C ILE A 130 3.20 1.46 14.28
N THR A 131 2.45 0.82 13.40
CA THR A 131 0.99 0.96 13.34
C THR A 131 0.28 0.30 14.51
N ILE A 132 0.78 -0.85 15.01
CA ILE A 132 0.33 -1.42 16.29
C ILE A 132 0.55 -0.44 17.44
N GLY A 133 1.70 0.26 17.46
CA GLY A 133 2.00 1.28 18.45
C GLY A 133 1.01 2.45 18.49
N PHE A 134 0.30 2.75 17.38
CA PHE A 134 -0.78 3.75 17.42
C PHE A 134 -1.98 3.26 18.27
N PHE A 135 -2.30 1.98 18.23
CA PHE A 135 -3.37 1.42 19.09
C PHE A 135 -2.97 1.44 20.57
N GLU A 136 -1.71 1.11 20.88
CA GLU A 136 -1.18 1.23 22.26
C GLU A 136 -1.23 2.67 22.75
N MET A 137 -0.84 3.62 21.89
CA MET A 137 -0.88 5.05 22.21
C MET A 137 -2.32 5.53 22.41
N GLY A 138 -3.27 5.09 21.58
CA GLY A 138 -4.67 5.47 21.68
C GLY A 138 -5.37 4.94 22.92
N GLN A 139 -4.93 3.80 23.45
CA GLN A 139 -5.41 3.30 24.75
C GLN A 139 -4.86 4.15 25.90
N LYS A 140 -3.64 4.70 25.78
CA LYS A 140 -3.02 5.58 26.80
C LYS A 140 -3.64 6.98 26.76
N ASP A 141 -3.83 7.57 25.58
CA ASP A 141 -4.44 8.90 25.43
C ASP A 141 -5.97 8.87 25.51
N LYS A 142 -6.56 7.68 25.65
CA LYS A 142 -8.01 7.42 25.77
C LYS A 142 -8.80 7.75 24.50
N SER A 143 -8.18 7.88 23.35
CA SER A 143 -8.87 8.03 22.06
C SER A 143 -9.37 6.70 21.50
N ILE A 144 -8.71 5.59 21.87
CA ILE A 144 -9.05 4.23 21.42
C ILE A 144 -9.48 3.37 22.61
N ILE A 145 -10.49 2.54 22.39
CA ILE A 145 -11.01 1.59 23.40
C ILE A 145 -9.92 0.60 23.83
N LYS A 146 -10.00 0.13 25.09
CA LYS A 146 -9.09 -0.90 25.57
C LYS A 146 -9.32 -2.22 24.84
N GLY A 147 -8.22 -2.90 24.52
CA GLY A 147 -8.22 -4.20 23.84
C GLY A 147 -6.78 -4.65 23.55
N ASN A 148 -6.62 -5.80 22.92
CA ASN A 148 -5.32 -6.23 22.44
C ASN A 148 -4.93 -5.38 21.22
N PRO A 149 -3.79 -4.63 21.24
CA PRO A 149 -3.40 -3.76 20.13
C PRO A 149 -3.15 -4.52 18.82
N VAL A 150 -2.69 -5.77 18.90
CA VAL A 150 -2.45 -6.61 17.72
C VAL A 150 -3.78 -7.02 17.08
N ASP A 151 -4.78 -7.39 17.88
CA ASP A 151 -6.11 -7.75 17.35
C ASP A 151 -6.80 -6.52 16.73
N GLN A 152 -6.69 -5.36 17.38
CA GLN A 152 -7.21 -4.10 16.85
C GLN A 152 -6.54 -3.74 15.52
N TRP A 153 -5.22 -3.87 15.45
CA TRP A 153 -4.47 -3.66 14.22
C TRP A 153 -4.86 -4.66 13.12
N THR A 154 -5.05 -5.94 13.47
CA THR A 154 -5.47 -6.98 12.53
C THR A 154 -6.86 -6.69 11.97
N LEU A 155 -7.81 -6.29 12.82
CA LEU A 155 -9.14 -5.88 12.39
C LEU A 155 -9.09 -4.64 11.48
N TYR A 156 -8.29 -3.65 11.85
CA TYR A 156 -8.09 -2.44 11.06
C TYR A 156 -7.52 -2.76 9.67
N THR A 157 -6.40 -3.49 9.60
CA THR A 157 -5.74 -3.79 8.33
C THR A 157 -6.53 -4.78 7.48
N GLY A 158 -7.16 -5.79 8.09
CA GLY A 158 -8.00 -6.77 7.40
C GLY A 158 -9.25 -6.14 6.80
N GLY A 159 -9.93 -5.30 7.56
CA GLY A 159 -11.08 -4.53 7.06
C GLY A 159 -10.71 -3.57 5.93
N PHE A 160 -9.56 -2.93 6.06
CA PHE A 160 -9.01 -2.02 5.07
C PHE A 160 -8.68 -2.73 3.75
N LEU A 161 -7.91 -3.82 3.81
CA LEU A 161 -7.54 -4.61 2.63
C LEU A 161 -8.77 -5.22 1.96
N ALA A 162 -9.75 -5.71 2.72
CA ALA A 162 -10.99 -6.23 2.17
C ALA A 162 -11.80 -5.14 1.45
N TYR A 163 -11.88 -3.94 2.06
CA TYR A 163 -12.57 -2.80 1.48
C TYR A 163 -11.98 -2.39 0.13
N PHE A 164 -10.65 -2.28 0.02
CA PHE A 164 -9.99 -1.95 -1.25
C PHE A 164 -10.06 -3.08 -2.29
N ASN A 165 -9.95 -4.34 -1.86
CA ASN A 165 -10.10 -5.47 -2.77
C ASN A 165 -11.49 -5.54 -3.40
N TRP A 166 -12.54 -5.18 -2.65
CA TRP A 166 -13.91 -5.13 -3.18
C TRP A 166 -14.04 -4.15 -4.34
N TYR A 167 -13.36 -3.00 -4.28
CA TYR A 167 -13.41 -1.99 -5.34
C TYR A 167 -12.71 -2.37 -6.64
N LYS A 168 -11.95 -3.45 -6.69
CA LYS A 168 -11.46 -4.02 -7.97
C LYS A 168 -12.59 -4.52 -8.85
N PHE A 169 -13.71 -4.93 -8.24
CA PHE A 169 -14.89 -5.44 -8.93
C PHE A 169 -15.92 -4.36 -9.28
N VAL A 170 -15.71 -3.13 -8.83
CA VAL A 170 -16.62 -2.01 -9.09
C VAL A 170 -16.03 -1.12 -10.18
N ASP A 171 -16.91 -0.59 -11.04
CA ASP A 171 -16.52 0.42 -12.03
C ASP A 171 -16.04 1.69 -11.31
N ARG A 172 -14.74 1.92 -11.34
CA ARG A 172 -14.09 3.04 -10.63
C ARG A 172 -14.60 4.41 -11.07
N SER A 173 -15.14 4.54 -12.29
CA SER A 173 -15.72 5.81 -12.77
C SER A 173 -16.98 6.22 -12.00
N LYS A 174 -17.61 5.27 -11.29
CA LYS A 174 -18.83 5.47 -10.49
C LYS A 174 -18.56 5.60 -8.99
N VAL A 175 -17.29 5.57 -8.61
CA VAL A 175 -16.89 5.60 -7.20
C VAL A 175 -16.66 7.06 -6.77
N ASP A 176 -17.43 7.50 -5.78
CA ASP A 176 -17.15 8.74 -5.07
C ASP A 176 -16.06 8.48 -4.02
N TYR A 177 -14.82 8.80 -4.39
CA TYR A 177 -13.65 8.61 -3.53
C TYR A 177 -13.73 9.41 -2.22
N GLN A 178 -14.33 10.62 -2.24
CA GLN A 178 -14.47 11.41 -1.03
C GLN A 178 -15.43 10.74 -0.05
N LYS A 179 -16.57 10.28 -0.55
CA LYS A 179 -17.53 9.52 0.26
C LYS A 179 -16.90 8.25 0.82
N GLN A 180 -16.08 7.54 0.03
CA GLN A 180 -15.37 6.36 0.51
C GLN A 180 -14.45 6.66 1.70
N ILE A 181 -13.68 7.74 1.60
CA ILE A 181 -12.78 8.16 2.68
C ILE A 181 -13.59 8.50 3.93
N ASP A 182 -14.69 9.21 3.77
CA ASP A 182 -15.56 9.61 4.88
C ASP A 182 -16.23 8.41 5.55
N ASP A 183 -16.75 7.46 4.77
CA ASP A 183 -17.33 6.20 5.27
C ASP A 183 -16.28 5.35 6.01
N MET A 184 -15.07 5.30 5.50
CA MET A 184 -13.97 4.58 6.14
C MET A 184 -13.56 5.22 7.47
N ARG A 185 -13.40 6.55 7.50
CA ARG A 185 -13.11 7.28 8.74
C ARG A 185 -14.20 7.07 9.78
N PHE A 186 -15.47 7.12 9.36
CA PHE A 186 -16.60 6.82 10.21
C PHE A 186 -16.56 5.40 10.77
N MET A 187 -16.26 4.38 9.95
CA MET A 187 -16.14 3.00 10.40
C MET A 187 -15.00 2.82 11.42
N ILE A 188 -13.84 3.45 11.18
CA ILE A 188 -12.70 3.42 12.11
C ILE A 188 -13.10 4.05 13.46
N GLU A 189 -13.79 5.18 13.41
CA GLU A 189 -14.26 5.85 14.61
C GLU A 189 -15.26 4.99 15.38
N ARG A 190 -16.22 4.38 14.70
CA ARG A 190 -17.21 3.46 15.32
C ARG A 190 -16.55 2.23 15.93
N ALA A 191 -15.55 1.65 15.27
CA ALA A 191 -14.89 0.43 15.74
C ALA A 191 -13.98 0.67 16.95
N PHE A 192 -13.29 1.82 16.98
CA PHE A 192 -12.18 2.01 17.91
C PHE A 192 -12.32 3.18 18.88
N SER A 193 -13.18 4.17 18.62
CA SER A 193 -13.31 5.35 19.48
C SER A 193 -13.94 5.03 20.84
N THR A 194 -13.39 5.65 21.89
CA THR A 194 -14.00 5.62 23.24
C THR A 194 -15.30 6.42 23.33
N ALA A 195 -15.50 7.38 22.43
CA ALA A 195 -16.70 8.23 22.45
C ALA A 195 -18.02 7.47 22.24
N TYR A 196 -17.99 6.34 21.52
CA TYR A 196 -19.18 5.55 21.20
C TYR A 196 -19.61 4.54 22.27
N LYS A 197 -18.86 4.41 23.35
CA LYS A 197 -19.26 3.51 24.47
C LYS A 197 -20.27 4.12 25.47
N LYS A 198 -20.75 5.35 25.23
CA LYS A 198 -21.62 6.07 26.17
C LYS A 198 -23.09 6.15 25.74
N SER A 199 -23.49 5.42 24.68
CA SER A 199 -24.91 5.36 24.28
C SER A 199 -25.52 4.00 24.59
#